data_71e934e90f7c281c7189ab021caf7ac6
#
_entry.id   71e934e90f7c281c7189ab021caf7ac6
#
_cell.length_a   1.000
_cell.length_b   1.000
_cell.length_c   1.000
_cell.angle_alpha   90.00
_cell.angle_beta   90.00
_cell.angle_gamma   90.00
#
_symmetry.space_group_name_H-M   'P 1'
#
loop_
_entity.id
_entity.type
_entity.pdbx_description
1 polymer ?
#
loop_
_entity_poly.entity_id
_entity_poly.type
_entity_poly.pdbx_seq_one_letter_code
_entity_poly.pdbx_strand_id
1 'polypeptide(L)'
;MDELYRDQILEHYKRPHNFGRLEDPDLEFEDNNPLCGDEQHVTIRLDDDGRVEEIAFDGKGCAISTAATSLLTDELAGLSREEVLRLPKEFVLELLGIDISATRMKCAMLGLKVIKSASLGQPAEWEDEGEAGDPAQAGADLETL
;
A
#
# COMPACT_ATOMS: atom_id res chain seq x y z
N MET A 1 8.16 -18.43 -14.66
CA MET A 1 7.46 -17.14 -14.41
C MET A 1 7.26 -16.93 -12.94
N ASP A 2 6.46 -17.80 -12.31
CA ASP A 2 6.17 -17.61 -10.90
C ASP A 2 7.43 -17.63 -10.05
N GLU A 3 8.40 -18.43 -10.46
CA GLU A 3 9.65 -18.53 -9.71
C GLU A 3 10.41 -17.21 -9.71
N LEU A 4 10.43 -16.54 -10.84
CA LEU A 4 11.08 -15.25 -10.94
C LEU A 4 10.41 -14.20 -10.07
N TYR A 5 9.07 -14.17 -10.11
CA TYR A 5 8.32 -13.24 -9.26
C TYR A 5 8.49 -13.57 -7.78
N ARG A 6 8.56 -14.86 -7.45
CA ARG A 6 8.76 -15.28 -6.08
C ARG A 6 10.11 -14.81 -5.56
N ASP A 7 11.15 -14.93 -6.39
CA ASP A 7 12.48 -14.44 -6.03
C ASP A 7 12.47 -12.94 -5.80
N GLN A 8 11.74 -12.21 -6.64
CA GLN A 8 11.60 -10.77 -6.50
C GLN A 8 10.92 -10.40 -5.19
N ILE A 9 9.87 -11.12 -4.83
CA ILE A 9 9.16 -10.88 -3.58
C ILE A 9 10.10 -11.12 -2.39
N LEU A 10 10.86 -12.21 -2.42
CA LEU A 10 11.78 -12.50 -1.34
C LEU A 10 12.87 -11.45 -1.22
N GLU A 11 13.37 -10.96 -2.36
CA GLU A 11 14.40 -9.92 -2.34
C GLU A 11 13.86 -8.63 -1.72
N HIS A 12 12.65 -8.22 -2.13
CA HIS A 12 12.04 -7.02 -1.58
C HIS A 12 11.67 -7.18 -0.12
N TYR A 13 11.40 -8.40 0.32
CA TYR A 13 11.15 -8.66 1.71
C TYR A 13 12.43 -8.55 2.54
N LYS A 14 13.51 -9.11 2.05
CA LYS A 14 14.79 -9.09 2.77
C LYS A 14 15.45 -7.73 2.77
N ARG A 15 15.32 -7.01 1.66
CA ARG A 15 15.93 -5.70 1.49
C ARG A 15 14.91 -4.76 0.86
N PRO A 16 13.90 -4.36 1.65
CA PRO A 16 12.85 -3.50 1.10
C PRO A 16 13.41 -2.17 0.62
N HIS A 17 12.91 -1.72 -0.51
CA HIS A 17 13.27 -0.44 -1.07
C HIS A 17 12.54 0.66 -0.31
N ASN A 18 13.17 1.82 -0.20
CA ASN A 18 12.54 3.00 0.41
C ASN A 18 12.10 2.73 1.85
N PHE A 19 12.87 1.91 2.56
CA PHE A 19 12.53 1.55 3.93
C PHE A 19 13.08 2.61 4.89
N GLY A 20 12.26 3.03 5.84
CA GLY A 20 12.64 4.02 6.83
C GLY A 20 11.58 5.10 6.97
N ARG A 21 11.99 6.24 7.50
CA ARG A 21 11.12 7.40 7.68
C ARG A 21 11.80 8.65 7.17
N LEU A 22 11.04 9.46 6.44
CA LEU A 22 11.54 10.74 5.98
C LEU A 22 11.46 11.75 7.11
N GLU A 23 12.40 12.70 7.13
CA GLU A 23 12.32 13.83 8.05
C GLU A 23 11.40 14.87 7.43
N ASP A 24 10.55 15.46 8.26
CA ASP A 24 9.64 16.53 7.85
C ASP A 24 8.80 16.14 6.62
N PRO A 25 8.06 15.03 6.72
CA PRO A 25 7.22 14.64 5.59
C PRO A 25 6.04 15.58 5.43
N ASP A 26 5.57 15.71 4.20
CA ASP A 26 4.34 16.47 3.92
C ASP A 26 3.10 15.64 4.22
N LEU A 27 3.19 14.32 4.03
CA LEU A 27 2.08 13.41 4.26
C LEU A 27 2.58 12.22 5.07
N GLU A 28 1.70 11.71 5.93
CA GLU A 28 2.11 10.63 6.81
C GLU A 28 0.87 9.88 7.27
N PHE A 29 0.97 8.56 7.39
CA PHE A 29 -0.12 7.75 7.91
C PHE A 29 0.41 6.43 8.41
N GLU A 30 -0.23 5.89 9.44
CA GLU A 30 0.13 4.60 10.01
C GLU A 30 -1.13 3.77 10.16
N ASP A 31 -1.05 2.48 9.84
CA ASP A 31 -2.20 1.60 9.96
C ASP A 31 -1.71 0.18 10.12
N ASN A 32 -2.62 -0.71 10.47
CA ASN A 32 -2.28 -2.11 10.65
C ASN A 32 -3.41 -2.98 10.13
N ASN A 33 -3.08 -4.27 9.95
CA ASN A 33 -4.07 -5.29 9.63
C ASN A 33 -4.23 -6.15 10.88
N PRO A 34 -5.31 -5.98 11.63
CA PRO A 34 -5.45 -6.72 12.90
C PRO A 34 -5.55 -8.23 12.73
N LEU A 35 -5.91 -8.69 11.53
CA LEU A 35 -6.05 -10.12 11.29
C LEU A 35 -4.71 -10.84 11.27
N CYS A 36 -3.66 -10.19 10.77
CA CYS A 36 -2.35 -10.83 10.67
C CYS A 36 -1.24 -10.07 11.38
N GLY A 37 -1.57 -8.96 12.02
CA GLY A 37 -0.57 -8.23 12.79
C GLY A 37 0.39 -7.39 11.98
N ASP A 38 0.17 -7.26 10.69
CA ASP A 38 1.01 -6.39 9.86
C ASP A 38 0.79 -4.94 10.22
N GLU A 39 1.87 -4.16 10.28
CA GLU A 39 1.82 -2.74 10.58
C GLU A 39 2.67 -2.00 9.57
N GLN A 40 2.21 -0.83 9.12
CA GLN A 40 2.99 -0.02 8.22
C GLN A 40 2.80 1.46 8.50
N HIS A 41 3.89 2.19 8.39
CA HIS A 41 3.93 3.63 8.56
C HIS A 41 4.58 4.20 7.31
N VAL A 42 3.89 5.13 6.64
CA VAL A 42 4.35 5.70 5.39
C VAL A 42 4.56 7.20 5.58
N THR A 43 5.67 7.70 5.05
CA THR A 43 5.97 9.14 5.01
C THR A 43 6.24 9.53 3.58
N ILE A 44 5.69 10.68 3.15
CA ILE A 44 5.79 11.14 1.78
C ILE A 44 6.19 12.61 1.78
N ARG A 45 7.15 12.95 0.92
CA ARG A 45 7.51 14.34 0.68
C ARG A 45 7.06 14.72 -0.73
N LEU A 46 6.42 15.87 -0.84
CA LEU A 46 5.93 16.36 -2.12
C LEU A 46 6.86 17.44 -2.66
N ASP A 47 6.95 17.53 -3.98
CA ASP A 47 7.71 18.62 -4.58
C ASP A 47 6.81 19.87 -4.72
N ASP A 48 7.34 20.91 -5.35
CA ASP A 48 6.64 22.19 -5.46
C ASP A 48 5.35 22.06 -6.27
N ASP A 49 5.25 21.06 -7.13
CA ASP A 49 4.06 20.83 -7.94
C ASP A 49 3.05 19.93 -7.27
N GLY A 50 3.34 19.48 -6.04
CA GLY A 50 2.43 18.58 -5.33
C GLY A 50 2.54 17.14 -5.76
N ARG A 51 3.64 16.78 -6.41
CA ARG A 51 3.89 15.40 -6.83
C ARG A 51 4.81 14.72 -5.83
N VAL A 52 4.73 13.39 -5.77
CA VAL A 52 5.57 12.63 -4.86
C VAL A 52 7.03 12.80 -5.23
N GLU A 53 7.81 13.38 -4.33
CA GLU A 53 9.25 13.54 -4.52
C GLU A 53 9.99 12.39 -3.90
N GLU A 54 9.61 12.04 -2.67
CA GLU A 54 10.23 10.95 -1.93
C GLU A 54 9.17 10.25 -1.12
N ILE A 55 9.35 8.94 -0.93
CA ILE A 55 8.45 8.15 -0.09
C ILE A 55 9.27 7.12 0.66
N ALA A 56 8.90 6.88 1.90
CA ALA A 56 9.54 5.83 2.70
C ALA A 56 8.48 5.16 3.55
N PHE A 57 8.73 3.91 3.89
CA PHE A 57 7.82 3.18 4.77
C PHE A 57 8.62 2.35 5.76
N ASP A 58 8.03 2.09 6.92
CA ASP A 58 8.58 1.13 7.85
C ASP A 58 7.43 0.42 8.55
N GLY A 59 7.80 -0.51 9.42
CA GLY A 59 6.82 -1.33 10.09
C GLY A 59 7.25 -2.78 10.05
N LYS A 60 6.32 -3.66 10.34
CA LYS A 60 6.60 -5.10 10.32
C LYS A 60 5.43 -5.80 9.68
N GLY A 61 5.72 -6.91 9.03
CA GLY A 61 4.68 -7.66 8.35
C GLY A 61 5.25 -8.89 7.68
N CYS A 62 4.38 -9.61 7.03
CA CYS A 62 4.78 -10.81 6.31
C CYS A 62 5.50 -10.43 5.01
N ALA A 63 6.03 -11.46 4.35
CA ALA A 63 6.75 -11.24 3.10
C ALA A 63 5.89 -10.55 2.05
N ILE A 64 4.62 -10.92 1.98
CA ILE A 64 3.71 -10.35 0.97
C ILE A 64 3.48 -8.86 1.22
N SER A 65 3.16 -8.48 2.48
CA SER A 65 2.86 -7.08 2.75
C SER A 65 4.11 -6.21 2.57
N THR A 66 5.25 -6.67 3.03
CA THR A 66 6.49 -5.91 2.91
C THR A 66 6.92 -5.76 1.46
N ALA A 67 6.90 -6.87 0.72
CA ALA A 67 7.32 -6.84 -0.69
C ALA A 67 6.36 -6.01 -1.53
N ALA A 68 5.05 -6.12 -1.28
CA ALA A 68 4.08 -5.34 -2.04
C ALA A 68 4.32 -3.85 -1.86
N THR A 69 4.54 -3.42 -0.61
CA THR A 69 4.77 -2.01 -0.36
C THR A 69 6.09 -1.54 -0.95
N SER A 70 7.14 -2.36 -0.82
CA SER A 70 8.44 -2.04 -1.39
C SER A 70 8.33 -1.84 -2.91
N LEU A 71 7.68 -2.77 -3.59
CA LEU A 71 7.48 -2.67 -5.04
C LEU A 71 6.65 -1.44 -5.39
N LEU A 72 5.60 -1.19 -4.62
CA LEU A 72 4.71 -0.08 -4.89
C LEU A 72 5.42 1.26 -4.74
N THR A 73 6.23 1.42 -3.68
CA THR A 73 6.89 2.70 -3.46
C THR A 73 7.84 3.06 -4.59
N ASP A 74 8.41 2.08 -5.29
CA ASP A 74 9.30 2.36 -6.42
C ASP A 74 8.55 3.01 -7.58
N GLU A 75 7.21 2.88 -7.62
CA GLU A 75 6.42 3.35 -8.76
C GLU A 75 5.77 4.71 -8.52
N LEU A 76 5.94 5.29 -7.34
CA LEU A 76 5.14 6.45 -6.96
C LEU A 76 5.82 7.79 -7.23
N ALA A 77 7.14 7.82 -7.40
CA ALA A 77 7.84 9.09 -7.63
C ALA A 77 7.30 9.77 -8.88
N GLY A 78 6.97 11.04 -8.75
CA GLY A 78 6.46 11.82 -9.87
C GLY A 78 4.95 11.81 -10.02
N LEU A 79 4.25 10.97 -9.26
CA LEU A 79 2.78 10.93 -9.34
C LEU A 79 2.18 12.04 -8.48
N SER A 80 1.06 12.59 -8.93
CA SER A 80 0.29 13.53 -8.12
C SER A 80 -0.51 12.76 -7.08
N ARG A 81 -1.00 13.49 -6.08
CA ARG A 81 -1.85 12.86 -5.06
C ARG A 81 -3.07 12.21 -5.70
N GLU A 82 -3.65 12.86 -6.69
CA GLU A 82 -4.82 12.32 -7.36
C GLU A 82 -4.49 11.01 -8.08
N GLU A 83 -3.33 10.98 -8.73
CA GLU A 83 -2.91 9.76 -9.42
C GLU A 83 -2.69 8.62 -8.44
N VAL A 84 -2.10 8.93 -7.28
CA VAL A 84 -1.90 7.93 -6.24
C VAL A 84 -3.25 7.38 -5.77
N LEU A 85 -4.22 8.28 -5.57
CA LEU A 85 -5.54 7.87 -5.08
C LEU A 85 -6.30 7.02 -6.08
N ARG A 86 -5.95 7.09 -7.35
CA ARG A 86 -6.62 6.30 -8.39
C ARG A 86 -5.99 4.96 -8.65
N LEU A 87 -4.87 4.64 -8.00
CA LEU A 87 -4.21 3.36 -8.24
C LEU A 87 -5.12 2.21 -7.83
N PRO A 88 -5.39 1.26 -8.73
CA PRO A 88 -6.28 0.15 -8.39
C PRO A 88 -5.50 -0.99 -7.73
N LYS A 89 -6.21 -1.89 -7.08
CA LYS A 89 -5.55 -3.03 -6.47
C LYS A 89 -4.83 -3.88 -7.51
N GLU A 90 -5.35 -3.90 -8.75
CA GLU A 90 -4.73 -4.66 -9.82
C GLU A 90 -3.29 -4.22 -10.07
N PHE A 91 -3.01 -2.95 -9.84
CA PHE A 91 -1.64 -2.44 -10.01
C PHE A 91 -0.68 -3.17 -9.07
N VAL A 92 -1.08 -3.33 -7.81
CA VAL A 92 -0.26 -4.04 -6.82
C VAL A 92 -0.15 -5.51 -7.19
N LEU A 93 -1.25 -6.12 -7.61
CA LEU A 93 -1.24 -7.54 -7.96
C LEU A 93 -0.33 -7.80 -9.15
N GLU A 94 -0.30 -6.89 -10.13
CA GLU A 94 0.60 -7.03 -11.26
C GLU A 94 2.06 -6.90 -10.83
N LEU A 95 2.34 -6.00 -9.91
CA LEU A 95 3.70 -5.86 -9.41
C LEU A 95 4.16 -7.13 -8.70
N LEU A 96 3.28 -7.75 -7.93
CA LEU A 96 3.62 -8.99 -7.24
C LEU A 96 3.78 -10.16 -8.22
N GLY A 97 2.96 -10.19 -9.25
CA GLY A 97 3.09 -11.17 -10.34
C GLY A 97 2.73 -12.60 -9.98
N ILE A 98 2.15 -12.83 -8.81
CA ILE A 98 1.69 -14.16 -8.41
C ILE A 98 0.25 -14.05 -7.93
N ASP A 99 -0.42 -15.19 -7.88
CA ASP A 99 -1.79 -15.23 -7.37
C ASP A 99 -1.78 -15.03 -5.86
N ILE A 100 -2.66 -14.18 -5.38
CA ILE A 100 -2.78 -13.89 -3.96
C ILE A 100 -4.09 -14.48 -3.46
N SER A 101 -4.02 -15.32 -2.43
CA SER A 101 -5.20 -15.94 -1.87
C SER A 101 -6.06 -14.89 -1.17
N ALA A 102 -7.34 -15.23 -0.99
CA ALA A 102 -8.27 -14.33 -0.32
C ALA A 102 -7.80 -13.96 1.08
N THR A 103 -7.19 -14.91 1.78
CA THR A 103 -6.72 -14.66 3.14
C THR A 103 -5.52 -13.73 3.19
N ARG A 104 -4.77 -13.62 2.08
CA ARG A 104 -3.60 -12.76 2.02
C ARG A 104 -3.87 -11.45 1.29
N MET A 105 -5.08 -11.26 0.77
CA MET A 105 -5.35 -10.06 -0.02
C MET A 105 -5.15 -8.79 0.80
N LYS A 106 -5.59 -8.76 2.04
CA LYS A 106 -5.39 -7.58 2.87
C LYS A 106 -3.92 -7.34 3.18
N CYS A 107 -3.13 -8.41 3.31
CA CYS A 107 -1.68 -8.25 3.47
C CYS A 107 -1.09 -7.56 2.24
N ALA A 108 -1.51 -7.98 1.05
CA ALA A 108 -1.00 -7.39 -0.18
C ALA A 108 -1.43 -5.94 -0.35
N MET A 109 -2.61 -5.59 0.15
CA MET A 109 -3.20 -4.27 -0.06
C MET A 109 -2.89 -3.27 1.05
N LEU A 110 -2.29 -3.70 2.15
CA LEU A 110 -2.09 -2.80 3.29
C LEU A 110 -1.28 -1.57 2.90
N GLY A 111 -0.18 -1.76 2.16
CA GLY A 111 0.66 -0.63 1.75
C GLY A 111 -0.10 0.38 0.90
N LEU A 112 -0.89 -0.11 -0.06
CA LEU A 112 -1.68 0.77 -0.89
C LEU A 112 -2.70 1.55 -0.05
N LYS A 113 -3.33 0.87 0.91
CA LYS A 113 -4.29 1.53 1.78
C LYS A 113 -3.61 2.64 2.61
N VAL A 114 -2.45 2.35 3.17
CA VAL A 114 -1.74 3.34 3.98
C VAL A 114 -1.30 4.53 3.14
N ILE A 115 -0.78 4.25 1.94
CA ILE A 115 -0.34 5.31 1.03
C ILE A 115 -1.52 6.19 0.62
N LYS A 116 -2.65 5.59 0.30
CA LYS A 116 -3.84 6.36 -0.05
C LYS A 116 -4.36 7.15 1.14
N SER A 117 -4.31 6.55 2.33
CA SER A 117 -4.72 7.23 3.55
C SER A 117 -3.87 8.46 3.81
N ALA A 118 -2.56 8.34 3.63
CA ALA A 118 -1.65 9.48 3.77
C ALA A 118 -2.02 10.58 2.78
N SER A 119 -2.32 10.19 1.55
CA SER A 119 -2.66 11.16 0.50
C SER A 119 -4.00 11.83 0.75
N LEU A 120 -4.94 11.13 1.37
CA LEU A 120 -6.25 11.70 1.73
C LEU A 120 -6.19 12.50 3.02
N GLY A 121 -5.26 12.17 3.91
CA GLY A 121 -5.23 12.74 5.24
C GLY A 121 -6.24 12.09 6.18
N GLN A 122 -6.79 10.96 5.81
CA GLN A 122 -7.77 10.22 6.60
C GLN A 122 -7.77 8.76 6.13
N PRO A 123 -8.29 7.84 6.96
CA PRO A 123 -8.29 6.43 6.57
C PRO A 123 -9.03 6.19 5.26
N ALA A 124 -8.40 5.41 4.38
CA ALA A 124 -9.01 4.98 3.12
C ALA A 124 -9.68 3.63 3.31
N GLU A 125 -10.50 3.26 2.34
CA GLU A 125 -11.16 1.97 2.37
C GLU A 125 -10.22 0.86 1.89
N TRP A 126 -10.48 -0.35 2.36
CA TRP A 126 -9.75 -1.50 1.84
C TRP A 126 -10.14 -1.75 0.39
N GLU A 127 -9.12 -1.90 -0.46
CA GLU A 127 -9.38 -2.10 -1.87
C GLU A 127 -10.11 -3.42 -2.13
N ASP A 128 -9.74 -4.46 -1.40
CA ASP A 128 -10.37 -5.76 -1.62
C ASP A 128 -11.83 -5.77 -1.17
N GLU A 129 -12.17 -4.98 -0.16
CA GLU A 129 -13.54 -4.88 0.31
C GLU A 129 -14.39 -4.06 -0.64
N GLY A 130 -13.81 -3.01 -1.19
CA GLY A 130 -14.53 -2.17 -2.12
C GLY A 130 -14.99 -2.94 -3.33
N GLU A 131 -14.25 -3.94 -3.70
CA GLU A 131 -14.59 -4.73 -4.84
C GLU A 131 -15.69 -5.73 -4.54
N ALA A 132 -15.62 -6.33 -3.36
CA ALA A 132 -16.65 -7.25 -2.96
C ALA A 132 -17.94 -6.53 -2.78
N GLY A 133 -17.87 -5.37 -2.59
CA GLY A 133 -18.90 -4.52 -2.38
C GLY A 133 -20.19 -4.84 -2.68
N ASP A 134 -20.39 -4.98 -2.21
CA ASP A 134 -21.36 -5.18 -2.29
C ASP A 134 -21.96 -4.38 -1.71
N PRO A 135 -22.34 -4.22 -1.88
CA PRO A 135 -22.93 -3.29 -1.64
C PRO A 135 -23.42 -3.08 -0.47
N ALA A 136 -23.73 -3.45 -0.08
CA ALA A 136 -24.22 -3.07 1.00
C ALA A 136 -23.29 -2.81 1.94
N GLN A 137 -22.76 -2.85 1.80
CA GLN A 137 -21.95 -2.54 2.55
C GLN A 137 -21.41 -1.64 2.32
N ALA A 138 -21.78 -1.44 1.90
CA ALA A 138 -21.29 -0.71 1.73
C ALA A 138 -21.61 0.09 2.37
N GLY A 139 -22.17 0.01 2.72
CA GLY A 139 -22.27 0.71 3.27
C GLY A 139 -22.12 0.83 4.15
N ALA A 140 -22.32 0.53 4.46
CA ALA A 140 -21.98 0.52 5.09
C ALA A 140 -21.50 0.78 5.61
N ASP A 141 -21.46 0.76 5.78
CA ASP A 141 -20.76 0.87 6.05
C ASP A 141 -20.56 1.45 6.35
N LEU A 142 -20.93 1.56 6.56
CA LEU A 142 -20.61 1.93 6.63
C LEU A 142 -20.40 2.46 7.23
N GLU A 143 -20.74 2.48 7.50
CA GLU A 143 -20.35 2.71 7.69
C GLU A 143 -19.89 3.06 7.83
N THR A 144 -20.12 3.11 7.92
CA THR A 144 -19.53 3.29 7.67
C THR A 144 -19.28 3.58 7.65
N LEU A 145 -19.62 3.64 8.04
CA LEU A 145 -19.26 3.71 7.74
C LEU A 145 -19.11 3.87 7.76
#